data_a669b81ef3b1d538312cbe1178ccd4ad
#
_entry.id   a669b81ef3b1d538312cbe1178ccd4ad
#
_cell.length_a   1.000
_cell.length_b   1.000
_cell.length_c   1.000
_cell.angle_alpha   90.00
_cell.angle_beta   90.00
_cell.angle_gamma   90.00
#
_symmetry.space_group_name_H-M   'P 1'
#
loop_
_entity.id
_entity.type
_entity.pdbx_description
1 polymer ?
#
loop_
_entity_poly.entity_id
_entity_poly.type
_entity_poly.pdbx_seq_one_letter_code
_entity_poly.pdbx_strand_id
1 'polypeptide(L)'
;MYKKSNQIIIITKILILFLFLQTQYSFANANNDCDKINFEKDNPYKIKDFEIEIYKNKKWTENNIKILIGNTRIIPEKFKKRYKGQVVIKLSNNKVCIFPAKVRQNGDYKDHIKLHGNAVKQSLDIHLSKHNIEGITKFKLFLDGTRGVSEDEIFLTELLREMNFISPRTFNIDATINGIKSKMLFQEKSEKEMLEYNQRV
;
A
#
# COMPACT_ATOMS: atom_id res chain seq x y z
N MET A 1 -54.26 25.04 10.99
CA MET A 1 -53.22 24.14 11.56
C MET A 1 -52.30 23.51 10.52
N TYR A 2 -52.62 23.45 9.26
CA TYR A 2 -51.85 22.78 8.18
C TYR A 2 -50.57 23.49 7.72
N LYS A 3 -50.46 24.81 7.90
CA LYS A 3 -49.32 25.61 7.38
C LYS A 3 -48.01 25.42 8.17
N LYS A 4 -48.09 25.06 9.45
CA LYS A 4 -46.90 24.84 10.32
C LYS A 4 -46.17 23.50 10.04
N SER A 5 -46.91 22.48 9.64
CA SER A 5 -46.36 21.15 9.35
C SER A 5 -45.45 21.16 8.09
N ASN A 6 -45.84 21.87 7.03
CA ASN A 6 -45.08 21.94 5.80
C ASN A 6 -43.74 22.71 5.97
N GLN A 7 -43.71 23.71 6.84
CA GLN A 7 -42.47 24.44 7.14
C GLN A 7 -41.45 23.58 7.86
N ILE A 8 -41.88 22.75 8.82
CA ILE A 8 -41.00 21.83 9.56
C ILE A 8 -40.38 20.78 8.61
N ILE A 9 -41.16 20.23 7.68
CA ILE A 9 -40.71 19.26 6.69
C ILE A 9 -39.67 19.87 5.73
N ILE A 10 -39.85 21.12 5.33
CA ILE A 10 -38.91 21.82 4.46
C ILE A 10 -37.58 22.09 5.19
N ILE A 11 -37.63 22.55 6.44
CA ILE A 11 -36.45 22.80 7.27
C ILE A 11 -35.65 21.52 7.53
N THR A 12 -36.33 20.40 7.82
CA THR A 12 -35.64 19.11 8.02
C THR A 12 -34.95 18.60 6.73
N LYS A 13 -35.60 18.77 5.57
CA LYS A 13 -34.99 18.41 4.28
C LYS A 13 -33.75 19.26 3.95
N ILE A 14 -33.79 20.55 4.25
CA ILE A 14 -32.63 21.47 4.07
C ILE A 14 -31.52 21.10 5.01
N LEU A 15 -31.80 20.75 6.28
CA LEU A 15 -30.79 20.35 7.27
C LEU A 15 -30.11 19.03 6.87
N ILE A 16 -30.88 18.06 6.39
CA ILE A 16 -30.34 16.79 5.88
C ILE A 16 -29.45 17.02 4.66
N LEU A 17 -29.86 17.88 3.73
CA LEU A 17 -29.09 18.23 2.54
C LEU A 17 -27.76 18.92 2.93
N PHE A 18 -27.82 19.81 3.93
CA PHE A 18 -26.62 20.50 4.45
C PHE A 18 -25.62 19.53 5.13
N LEU A 19 -26.12 18.55 5.89
CA LEU A 19 -25.31 17.50 6.49
C LEU A 19 -24.67 16.61 5.41
N PHE A 20 -25.41 16.28 4.33
CA PHE A 20 -24.87 15.52 3.19
C PHE A 20 -23.80 16.30 2.43
N LEU A 21 -23.97 17.61 2.25
CA LEU A 21 -22.94 18.47 1.62
C LEU A 21 -21.68 18.58 2.47
N GLN A 22 -21.79 18.65 3.79
CA GLN A 22 -20.63 18.68 4.69
C GLN A 22 -19.83 17.37 4.66
N THR A 23 -20.50 16.21 4.56
CA THR A 23 -19.80 14.92 4.42
C THR A 23 -19.06 14.82 3.09
N GLN A 24 -19.62 15.32 2.00
CA GLN A 24 -18.94 15.38 0.69
C GLN A 24 -17.73 16.31 0.72
N TYR A 25 -17.83 17.46 1.41
CA TYR A 25 -16.71 18.41 1.54
C TYR A 25 -15.55 17.85 2.37
N SER A 26 -15.85 17.06 3.40
CA SER A 26 -14.84 16.38 4.23
C SER A 26 -14.11 15.29 3.45
N PHE A 27 -14.77 14.56 2.57
CA PHE A 27 -14.15 13.56 1.68
C PHE A 27 -13.27 14.19 0.58
N ALA A 28 -13.66 15.33 0.02
CA ALA A 28 -12.89 16.02 -1.02
C ALA A 28 -11.58 16.62 -0.48
N ASN A 29 -11.59 17.16 0.73
CA ASN A 29 -10.37 17.66 1.40
C ASN A 29 -9.44 16.54 1.89
N ALA A 30 -9.95 15.33 2.14
CA ALA A 30 -9.13 14.19 2.53
C ALA A 30 -8.14 13.77 1.43
N ASN A 31 -8.47 13.99 0.15
CA ASN A 31 -7.60 13.57 -0.96
C ASN A 31 -6.38 14.50 -1.18
N ASN A 32 -6.50 15.79 -0.93
CA ASN A 32 -5.43 16.75 -1.26
C ASN A 32 -4.13 16.58 -0.44
N ASP A 33 -4.19 16.02 0.76
CA ASP A 33 -2.98 15.83 1.57
C ASP A 33 -2.36 14.44 1.38
N CYS A 34 -3.08 13.50 0.78
CA CYS A 34 -2.53 12.19 0.45
C CYS A 34 -1.52 12.26 -0.71
N ASP A 35 -1.61 13.28 -1.55
CA ASP A 35 -0.64 13.56 -2.61
C ASP A 35 0.70 14.12 -2.06
N LYS A 36 0.74 14.49 -0.77
CA LYS A 36 1.90 15.04 -0.06
C LYS A 36 2.60 14.02 0.83
N ILE A 37 2.27 12.74 0.71
CA ILE A 37 2.95 11.69 1.46
C ILE A 37 4.42 11.65 1.02
N ASN A 38 5.31 11.67 2.01
CA ASN A 38 6.74 11.56 1.82
C ASN A 38 7.31 10.53 2.80
N PHE A 39 8.21 9.70 2.33
CA PHE A 39 8.91 8.69 3.13
C PHE A 39 10.09 9.26 3.94
N GLU A 40 10.46 10.52 3.77
CA GLU A 40 11.54 11.16 4.50
C GLU A 40 11.23 11.34 6.00
N LYS A 41 12.27 11.19 6.85
CA LYS A 41 12.15 11.11 8.31
C LYS A 41 11.56 12.33 9.00
N ASP A 42 11.71 13.52 8.42
CA ASP A 42 11.41 14.80 9.07
C ASP A 42 10.15 15.52 8.55
N ASN A 43 9.37 14.84 7.73
CA ASN A 43 8.16 15.42 7.15
C ASN A 43 6.97 15.29 8.13
N PRO A 44 6.13 16.34 8.32
CA PRO A 44 4.89 16.27 9.12
C PRO A 44 3.88 15.22 8.62
N TYR A 45 4.07 14.72 7.37
CA TYR A 45 3.29 13.64 6.77
C TYR A 45 3.94 12.26 6.94
N LYS A 46 4.81 12.07 7.92
CA LYS A 46 5.48 10.79 8.20
C LYS A 46 4.47 9.65 8.32
N ILE A 47 4.78 8.55 7.68
CA ILE A 47 3.98 7.33 7.77
C ILE A 47 4.12 6.73 9.17
N LYS A 48 2.98 6.56 9.83
CA LYS A 48 2.87 5.91 11.15
C LYS A 48 2.52 4.42 11.01
N ASP A 49 1.56 4.10 10.16
CA ASP A 49 1.12 2.73 9.88
C ASP A 49 0.99 2.53 8.37
N PHE A 50 1.44 1.38 7.90
CA PHE A 50 1.34 0.96 6.51
C PHE A 50 0.63 -0.38 6.44
N GLU A 51 -0.61 -0.39 5.94
CA GLU A 51 -1.45 -1.58 5.92
C GLU A 51 -1.80 -1.98 4.48
N ILE A 52 -1.79 -3.28 4.22
CA ILE A 52 -2.25 -3.89 2.97
C ILE A 52 -3.46 -4.75 3.27
N GLU A 53 -4.61 -4.35 2.75
CA GLU A 53 -5.84 -5.11 2.85
C GLU A 53 -6.15 -5.81 1.54
N ILE A 54 -6.30 -7.12 1.58
CA ILE A 54 -6.64 -7.96 0.42
C ILE A 54 -8.06 -8.48 0.59
N TYR A 55 -8.99 -8.02 -0.26
CA TYR A 55 -10.43 -8.19 -0.07
C TYR A 55 -10.92 -9.64 -0.04
N LYS A 56 -10.31 -10.55 -0.80
CA LYS A 56 -10.65 -11.97 -0.80
C LYS A 56 -9.70 -12.76 0.11
N ASN A 57 -9.57 -12.34 1.36
CA ASN A 57 -8.59 -12.88 2.31
C ASN A 57 -8.61 -14.42 2.41
N LYS A 58 -9.79 -15.06 2.49
CA LYS A 58 -9.88 -16.53 2.51
C LYS A 58 -9.21 -17.16 1.28
N LYS A 59 -9.53 -16.69 0.07
CA LYS A 59 -8.93 -17.21 -1.17
C LYS A 59 -7.44 -16.91 -1.25
N TRP A 60 -7.01 -15.76 -0.75
CA TRP A 60 -5.61 -15.37 -0.64
C TRP A 60 -4.85 -16.34 0.28
N THR A 61 -5.37 -16.58 1.47
CA THR A 61 -4.78 -17.52 2.46
C THR A 61 -4.72 -18.95 1.93
N GLU A 62 -5.80 -19.44 1.32
CA GLU A 62 -5.83 -20.77 0.69
C GLU A 62 -4.77 -20.90 -0.42
N ASN A 63 -4.59 -19.85 -1.23
CA ASN A 63 -3.56 -19.82 -2.27
C ASN A 63 -2.15 -19.92 -1.67
N ASN A 64 -1.89 -19.16 -0.60
CA ASN A 64 -0.60 -19.15 0.09
C ASN A 64 -0.29 -20.50 0.76
N ILE A 65 -1.29 -21.13 1.38
CA ILE A 65 -1.15 -22.48 1.94
C ILE A 65 -0.79 -23.50 0.83
N LYS A 66 -1.46 -23.43 -0.33
CA LYS A 66 -1.13 -24.30 -1.48
C LYS A 66 0.30 -24.14 -1.98
N ILE A 67 0.84 -22.92 -1.93
CA ILE A 67 2.25 -22.68 -2.26
C ILE A 67 3.15 -23.36 -1.21
N LEU A 68 2.86 -23.17 0.08
CA LEU A 68 3.68 -23.70 1.17
C LEU A 68 3.76 -25.24 1.16
N ILE A 69 2.61 -25.92 0.99
CA ILE A 69 2.53 -27.40 1.03
C ILE A 69 2.95 -28.05 -0.30
N GLY A 70 3.02 -27.30 -1.39
CA GLY A 70 3.45 -27.84 -2.70
C GLY A 70 4.88 -28.39 -2.64
N ASN A 71 5.20 -29.38 -3.43
CA ASN A 71 6.52 -30.05 -3.44
C ASN A 71 7.58 -29.36 -4.31
N THR A 72 7.25 -28.26 -4.97
CA THR A 72 8.18 -27.53 -5.83
C THR A 72 8.90 -26.42 -5.07
N ARG A 73 10.18 -26.20 -5.35
CA ARG A 73 10.94 -25.06 -4.82
C ARG A 73 10.50 -23.75 -5.49
N ILE A 74 10.08 -23.81 -6.76
CA ILE A 74 9.60 -22.67 -7.53
C ILE A 74 8.11 -22.49 -7.31
N ILE A 75 7.66 -21.25 -7.13
CA ILE A 75 6.25 -20.89 -7.02
C ILE A 75 5.64 -20.90 -8.43
N PRO A 76 4.73 -21.83 -8.74
CA PRO A 76 4.10 -21.90 -10.06
C PRO A 76 3.29 -20.64 -10.37
N GLU A 77 3.30 -20.20 -11.64
CA GLU A 77 2.64 -18.96 -12.10
C GLU A 77 1.13 -18.93 -11.78
N LYS A 78 0.47 -20.09 -11.81
CA LYS A 78 -0.96 -20.21 -11.44
C LYS A 78 -1.30 -19.70 -10.05
N PHE A 79 -0.32 -19.61 -9.13
CA PHE A 79 -0.50 -19.08 -7.77
C PHE A 79 -0.16 -17.60 -7.64
N LYS A 80 0.46 -16.98 -8.65
CA LYS A 80 0.82 -15.56 -8.67
C LYS A 80 -0.34 -14.67 -9.18
N LYS A 81 -1.58 -15.02 -8.86
CA LYS A 81 -2.77 -14.26 -9.26
C LYS A 81 -2.83 -12.92 -8.54
N ARG A 82 -3.33 -11.89 -9.25
CA ARG A 82 -3.60 -10.58 -8.65
C ARG A 82 -4.96 -10.55 -7.96
N TYR A 83 -4.97 -10.07 -6.75
CA TYR A 83 -6.16 -9.85 -5.93
C TYR A 83 -6.41 -8.35 -5.83
N LYS A 84 -7.70 -7.95 -5.81
CA LYS A 84 -8.08 -6.59 -5.46
C LYS A 84 -7.88 -6.36 -3.97
N GLY A 85 -7.45 -5.16 -3.62
CA GLY A 85 -7.21 -4.74 -2.26
C GLY A 85 -6.99 -3.25 -2.18
N GLN A 86 -6.44 -2.80 -1.08
CA GLN A 86 -6.06 -1.42 -0.86
C GLN A 86 -4.79 -1.32 -0.02
N VAL A 87 -4.08 -0.22 -0.19
CA VAL A 87 -3.01 0.24 0.70
C VAL A 87 -3.59 1.33 1.57
N VAL A 88 -3.50 1.16 2.88
CA VAL A 88 -3.96 2.13 3.87
C VAL A 88 -2.74 2.68 4.60
N ILE A 89 -2.53 3.99 4.51
CA ILE A 89 -1.42 4.68 5.15
C ILE A 89 -1.98 5.63 6.20
N LYS A 90 -1.56 5.46 7.46
CA LYS A 90 -1.83 6.43 8.52
C LYS A 90 -0.62 7.33 8.69
N LEU A 91 -0.86 8.61 8.66
CA LEU A 91 0.15 9.65 8.82
C LEU A 91 0.27 10.08 10.29
N SER A 92 1.38 10.71 10.65
CA SER A 92 1.65 11.19 12.01
C SER A 92 0.62 12.21 12.52
N ASN A 93 -0.02 12.95 11.62
CA ASN A 93 -1.13 13.87 11.93
C ASN A 93 -2.49 13.16 12.06
N ASN A 94 -2.51 11.82 12.21
CA ASN A 94 -3.68 10.93 12.28
C ASN A 94 -4.55 10.91 11.01
N LYS A 95 -4.08 11.45 9.90
CA LYS A 95 -4.77 11.35 8.63
C LYS A 95 -4.61 9.94 8.05
N VAL A 96 -5.66 9.45 7.38
CA VAL A 96 -5.68 8.14 6.74
C VAL A 96 -5.83 8.31 5.24
N CYS A 97 -4.89 7.75 4.49
CA CYS A 97 -4.88 7.73 3.04
C CYS A 97 -5.14 6.30 2.54
N ILE A 98 -6.08 6.16 1.62
CA ILE A 98 -6.50 4.86 1.10
C ILE A 98 -6.28 4.84 -0.41
N PHE A 99 -5.49 3.88 -0.87
CA PHE A 99 -5.13 3.71 -2.28
C PHE A 99 -5.63 2.36 -2.78
N PRO A 100 -6.63 2.31 -3.67
CA PRO A 100 -7.04 1.06 -4.31
C PRO A 100 -5.87 0.39 -5.01
N ALA A 101 -5.68 -0.91 -4.79
CA ALA A 101 -4.53 -1.63 -5.28
C ALA A 101 -4.87 -3.02 -5.84
N LYS A 102 -3.95 -3.55 -6.64
CA LYS A 102 -3.89 -4.95 -7.06
C LYS A 102 -2.64 -5.55 -6.46
N VAL A 103 -2.80 -6.61 -5.69
CA VAL A 103 -1.74 -7.27 -4.93
C VAL A 103 -1.56 -8.69 -5.43
N ARG A 104 -0.33 -9.16 -5.58
CA ARG A 104 -0.02 -10.57 -5.82
C ARG A 104 1.18 -11.01 -4.98
N GLN A 105 1.35 -12.32 -4.85
CA GLN A 105 2.58 -12.92 -4.39
C GLN A 105 3.75 -12.46 -5.27
N ASN A 106 4.84 -12.02 -4.65
CA ASN A 106 6.11 -11.73 -5.32
C ASN A 106 7.14 -12.83 -5.06
N GLY A 107 8.06 -12.98 -5.99
CA GLY A 107 9.15 -13.95 -5.95
C GLY A 107 8.87 -15.23 -6.74
N ASP A 108 9.96 -15.85 -7.19
CA ASP A 108 9.91 -17.09 -7.97
C ASP A 108 10.16 -18.32 -7.10
N TYR A 109 10.79 -18.14 -5.96
CA TYR A 109 11.13 -19.21 -5.03
C TYR A 109 10.32 -19.11 -3.74
N LYS A 110 10.21 -20.23 -3.02
CA LYS A 110 9.45 -20.35 -1.76
C LYS A 110 10.07 -19.62 -0.57
N ASP A 111 11.29 -19.12 -0.67
CA ASP A 111 11.88 -18.21 0.34
C ASP A 111 11.09 -16.89 0.50
N HIS A 112 10.34 -16.52 -0.54
CA HIS A 112 9.42 -15.39 -0.53
C HIS A 112 8.08 -15.64 0.19
N ILE A 113 7.88 -16.81 0.78
CA ILE A 113 6.71 -17.15 1.58
C ILE A 113 7.12 -18.05 2.74
N LYS A 114 6.77 -17.67 3.95
CA LYS A 114 7.20 -18.35 5.17
C LYS A 114 6.02 -18.50 6.13
N LEU A 115 5.97 -19.62 6.84
CA LEU A 115 5.11 -19.79 8.01
C LEU A 115 5.86 -19.25 9.24
N HIS A 116 5.22 -18.35 9.97
CA HIS A 116 5.73 -17.79 11.21
C HIS A 116 4.67 -17.90 12.30
N GLY A 117 4.81 -18.83 13.22
CA GLY A 117 3.72 -19.23 14.10
C GLY A 117 2.53 -19.73 13.29
N ASN A 118 1.34 -19.20 13.56
CA ASN A 118 0.11 -19.52 12.83
C ASN A 118 -0.17 -18.58 11.63
N ALA A 119 0.77 -17.72 11.28
CA ALA A 119 0.61 -16.72 10.23
C ALA A 119 1.50 -17.00 9.02
N VAL A 120 0.95 -16.81 7.82
CA VAL A 120 1.71 -16.88 6.58
C VAL A 120 2.18 -15.49 6.22
N LYS A 121 3.50 -15.30 6.18
CA LYS A 121 4.14 -14.05 5.72
C LYS A 121 4.68 -14.25 4.31
N GLN A 122 4.53 -13.24 3.46
CA GLN A 122 4.97 -13.34 2.06
C GLN A 122 5.42 -12.00 1.50
N SER A 123 6.33 -12.07 0.52
CA SER A 123 6.68 -10.92 -0.31
C SER A 123 5.54 -10.57 -1.27
N LEU A 124 5.33 -9.29 -1.51
CA LEU A 124 4.21 -8.77 -2.31
C LEU A 124 4.69 -7.94 -3.50
N ASP A 125 3.96 -8.01 -4.61
CA ASP A 125 4.03 -7.09 -5.74
C ASP A 125 2.71 -6.31 -5.80
N ILE A 126 2.79 -5.00 -5.61
CA ILE A 126 1.65 -4.10 -5.41
C ILE A 126 1.61 -3.09 -6.55
N HIS A 127 0.42 -2.95 -7.15
CA HIS A 127 0.13 -1.92 -8.14
C HIS A 127 -1.03 -1.07 -7.63
N LEU A 128 -0.82 0.22 -7.45
CA LEU A 128 -1.88 1.17 -7.16
C LEU A 128 -2.75 1.34 -8.42
N SER A 129 -4.05 1.33 -8.26
CA SER A 129 -4.99 1.37 -9.40
C SER A 129 -5.31 2.79 -9.85
N LYS A 130 -5.18 3.73 -8.94
CA LYS A 130 -5.38 5.18 -9.11
C LYS A 130 -4.45 5.85 -8.11
N HIS A 131 -4.03 7.04 -8.34
CA HIS A 131 -3.12 7.78 -7.49
C HIS A 131 -1.71 7.17 -7.41
N ASN A 132 -0.84 7.84 -6.75
CA ASN A 132 0.52 7.43 -6.47
C ASN A 132 0.88 7.81 -5.02
N ILE A 133 1.95 7.25 -4.51
CA ILE A 133 2.58 7.64 -3.26
C ILE A 133 3.92 8.23 -3.64
N GLU A 134 4.06 9.55 -3.57
CA GLU A 134 5.30 10.25 -3.95
C GLU A 134 5.77 9.89 -5.39
N GLY A 135 4.83 9.82 -6.34
CA GLY A 135 5.09 9.40 -7.71
C GLY A 135 5.14 7.88 -7.92
N ILE A 136 5.22 7.07 -6.86
CA ILE A 136 5.29 5.61 -6.98
C ILE A 136 3.90 5.04 -7.24
N THR A 137 3.73 4.35 -8.36
CA THR A 137 2.49 3.62 -8.70
C THR A 137 2.61 2.12 -8.50
N LYS A 138 3.84 1.58 -8.53
CA LYS A 138 4.13 0.16 -8.38
C LYS A 138 5.34 -0.06 -7.49
N PHE A 139 5.23 -0.97 -6.55
CA PHE A 139 6.31 -1.29 -5.63
C PHE A 139 6.24 -2.75 -5.17
N LYS A 140 7.29 -3.20 -4.54
CA LYS A 140 7.40 -4.53 -3.92
C LYS A 140 7.63 -4.37 -2.43
N LEU A 141 7.10 -5.31 -1.67
CA LEU A 141 7.45 -5.53 -0.27
C LEU A 141 8.11 -6.88 -0.17
N PHE A 142 9.38 -6.92 0.19
CA PHE A 142 10.12 -8.16 0.36
C PHE A 142 10.16 -8.57 1.82
N LEU A 143 9.99 -9.86 2.08
CA LEU A 143 10.31 -10.43 3.38
C LEU A 143 11.79 -10.28 3.66
N ASP A 144 12.11 -10.03 4.91
CA ASP A 144 13.49 -9.98 5.38
C ASP A 144 14.26 -11.27 5.02
N GLY A 145 15.49 -11.09 4.57
CA GLY A 145 16.38 -12.16 4.13
C GLY A 145 16.06 -12.78 2.75
N THR A 146 15.09 -12.26 1.98
CA THR A 146 14.79 -12.78 0.61
C THR A 146 15.64 -12.11 -0.46
N ARG A 147 16.26 -10.99 -0.16
CA ARG A 147 17.18 -10.21 -1.02
C ARG A 147 18.57 -10.06 -0.39
N GLY A 148 19.01 -11.05 0.39
CA GLY A 148 20.21 -10.94 1.18
C GLY A 148 19.99 -10.06 2.42
N VAL A 149 20.95 -9.23 2.75
CA VAL A 149 20.87 -8.28 3.87
C VAL A 149 20.17 -7.02 3.39
N SER A 150 19.05 -6.67 4.03
CA SER A 150 18.23 -5.52 3.61
C SER A 150 19.00 -4.20 3.65
N GLU A 151 19.88 -4.05 4.62
CA GLU A 151 20.76 -2.89 4.81
C GLU A 151 21.71 -2.69 3.63
N ASP A 152 22.24 -3.77 3.06
CA ASP A 152 23.14 -3.72 1.89
C ASP A 152 22.39 -3.25 0.64
N GLU A 153 21.14 -3.73 0.44
CA GLU A 153 20.29 -3.30 -0.66
C GLU A 153 19.94 -1.81 -0.54
N ILE A 154 19.62 -1.35 0.67
CA ILE A 154 19.33 0.07 0.95
C ILE A 154 20.57 0.92 0.69
N PHE A 155 21.70 0.53 1.26
CA PHE A 155 22.97 1.25 1.09
C PHE A 155 23.36 1.36 -0.38
N LEU A 156 23.29 0.26 -1.14
CA LEU A 156 23.63 0.25 -2.56
C LEU A 156 22.71 1.16 -3.38
N THR A 157 21.42 1.11 -3.14
CA THR A 157 20.43 1.93 -3.88
C THR A 157 20.58 3.42 -3.56
N GLU A 158 20.89 3.77 -2.31
CA GLU A 158 21.22 5.15 -1.92
C GLU A 158 22.53 5.62 -2.54
N LEU A 159 23.59 4.82 -2.46
CA LEU A 159 24.90 5.15 -3.04
C LEU A 159 24.77 5.41 -4.56
N LEU A 160 24.06 4.55 -5.28
CA LEU A 160 23.81 4.75 -6.70
C LEU A 160 23.08 6.07 -6.98
N ARG A 161 22.12 6.43 -6.13
CA ARG A 161 21.37 7.70 -6.26
C ARG A 161 22.25 8.90 -6.02
N GLU A 162 23.09 8.87 -4.96
CA GLU A 162 24.08 9.92 -4.68
C GLU A 162 25.11 10.09 -5.82
N MET A 163 25.45 8.99 -6.50
CA MET A 163 26.29 9.00 -7.69
C MET A 163 25.53 9.42 -8.98
N ASN A 164 24.29 9.89 -8.86
CA ASN A 164 23.42 10.30 -9.96
C ASN A 164 23.09 9.17 -10.97
N PHE A 165 23.09 7.91 -10.52
CA PHE A 165 22.51 6.80 -11.27
C PHE A 165 21.03 6.63 -10.97
N ILE A 166 20.28 6.10 -11.94
CA ILE A 166 18.88 5.73 -11.74
C ILE A 166 18.82 4.54 -10.78
N SER A 167 18.20 4.73 -9.64
CA SER A 167 18.08 3.72 -8.60
C SER A 167 16.70 3.74 -7.95
N PRO A 168 16.10 2.58 -7.64
CA PRO A 168 14.80 2.54 -6.98
C PRO A 168 14.90 3.06 -5.54
N ARG A 169 13.84 3.73 -5.08
CA ARG A 169 13.69 4.06 -3.65
C ARG A 169 13.52 2.78 -2.86
N THR A 170 14.41 2.55 -1.89
CA THR A 170 14.47 1.32 -1.12
C THR A 170 14.68 1.64 0.36
N PHE A 171 13.83 1.10 1.23
CA PHE A 171 13.90 1.34 2.68
C PHE A 171 13.15 0.26 3.47
N ASN A 172 13.47 0.13 4.75
CA ASN A 172 12.74 -0.75 5.64
C ASN A 172 11.41 -0.13 6.09
N ILE A 173 10.37 -0.94 6.15
CA ILE A 173 9.03 -0.54 6.59
C ILE A 173 8.38 -1.64 7.43
N ASP A 174 7.68 -1.23 8.48
CA ASP A 174 6.78 -2.13 9.21
C ASP A 174 5.41 -2.12 8.51
N ALA A 175 5.05 -3.25 7.91
CA ALA A 175 3.80 -3.39 7.19
C ALA A 175 2.85 -4.38 7.86
N THR A 176 1.56 -4.09 7.84
CA THR A 176 0.50 -4.99 8.29
C THR A 176 -0.25 -5.54 7.08
N ILE A 177 -0.25 -6.83 6.85
CA ILE A 177 -0.90 -7.47 5.71
C ILE A 177 -2.07 -8.32 6.23
N ASN A 178 -3.30 -7.91 5.96
CA ASN A 178 -4.52 -8.53 6.50
C ASN A 178 -4.40 -8.81 8.02
N GLY A 179 -3.92 -7.85 8.78
CA GLY A 179 -3.74 -7.94 10.23
C GLY A 179 -2.43 -8.60 10.70
N ILE A 180 -1.59 -9.13 9.81
CA ILE A 180 -0.32 -9.77 10.14
C ILE A 180 0.83 -8.77 9.99
N LYS A 181 1.46 -8.39 11.10
CA LYS A 181 2.61 -7.48 11.11
C LYS A 181 3.89 -8.16 10.60
N SER A 182 4.64 -7.44 9.79
CA SER A 182 5.93 -7.88 9.25
C SER A 182 6.85 -6.71 9.00
N LYS A 183 8.12 -6.85 9.40
CA LYS A 183 9.19 -5.98 8.91
C LYS A 183 9.51 -6.38 7.48
N MET A 184 9.54 -5.42 6.57
CA MET A 184 9.69 -5.68 5.14
C MET A 184 10.61 -4.64 4.51
N LEU A 185 11.27 -5.04 3.43
CA LEU A 185 11.99 -4.12 2.57
C LEU A 185 11.03 -3.60 1.50
N PHE A 186 10.75 -2.30 1.52
CA PHE A 186 10.06 -1.62 0.44
C PHE A 186 11.04 -1.34 -0.71
N GLN A 187 10.63 -1.62 -1.93
CA GLN A 187 11.38 -1.26 -3.12
C GLN A 187 10.45 -0.80 -4.23
N GLU A 188 10.68 0.39 -4.74
CA GLU A 188 10.02 0.90 -5.93
C GLU A 188 10.29 -0.02 -7.13
N LYS A 189 9.32 -0.21 -8.01
CA LYS A 189 9.56 -0.91 -9.27
C LYS A 189 10.17 0.02 -10.29
N SER A 190 11.14 -0.53 -11.06
CA SER A 190 11.76 0.16 -12.18
C SER A 190 10.73 0.29 -13.32
N GLU A 191 9.96 1.36 -13.31
CA GLU A 191 8.91 1.70 -14.26
C GLU A 191 9.15 3.16 -14.76
N LYS A 192 8.29 3.63 -15.63
CA LYS A 192 8.41 4.98 -16.21
C LYS A 192 8.45 6.08 -15.13
N GLU A 193 7.64 5.95 -14.10
CA GLU A 193 7.53 6.90 -13.01
C GLU A 193 8.86 7.07 -12.25
N MET A 194 9.66 6.00 -12.12
CA MET A 194 10.99 6.10 -11.54
C MET A 194 11.94 6.92 -12.43
N LEU A 195 11.84 6.81 -13.76
CA LEU A 195 12.62 7.63 -14.69
C LEU A 195 12.21 9.10 -14.61
N GLU A 196 10.90 9.38 -14.55
CA GLU A 196 10.35 10.73 -14.38
C GLU A 196 10.84 11.38 -13.08
N TYR A 197 10.81 10.64 -11.97
CA TYR A 197 11.33 11.10 -10.69
C TYR A 197 12.82 11.46 -10.76
N ASN A 198 13.62 10.68 -11.48
CA ASN A 198 15.06 10.93 -11.67
C ASN A 198 15.35 11.91 -12.82
N GLN A 199 14.36 12.58 -13.37
CA GLN A 199 14.49 13.57 -14.47
C GLN A 199 15.23 12.99 -15.71
N ARG A 200 14.95 11.74 -16.06
CA ARG A 200 15.59 10.99 -17.16
C ARG A 200 14.61 10.64 -18.29
N VAL A 201 13.60 11.49 -18.52
CA VAL A 201 12.60 11.35 -19.60
C VAL A 201 12.82 12.40 -20.66
#